data_4d871cd8ed02ee3343c00ff795919281
#
_entry.id   4d871cd8ed02ee3343c00ff795919281
#
_cell.length_a   1.000
_cell.length_b   1.000
_cell.length_c   1.000
_cell.angle_alpha   90.00
_cell.angle_beta   90.00
_cell.angle_gamma   90.00
#
_symmetry.space_group_name_H-M   'P 1'
#
loop_
_entity.id
_entity.type
_entity.pdbx_description
1 polymer ?
#
loop_
_entity_poly.entity_id
_entity_poly.type
_entity_poly.pdbx_seq_one_letter_code
_entity_poly.pdbx_strand_id
1 'polypeptide(L)'
;ITFAGAGVGFIAMSEPNQKLFLPFYSSLMIGPDKFNQAKHVKFFQKINLGDHMKKHAEIIKPKFDMVDNKLKSLGLGKWTSPKGGYFLLFETDSGMARKIINLAEELGLKLTPAGATHPYGVDEEDKFIRIAPTACSLKELDKAMDVFLCCVGLAYEQAKSN
;
A
#
# COMPACT_ATOMS: atom_id res chain seq x y z
N ILE A 1 6.40 3.98 -10.39
CA ILE A 1 7.46 4.97 -10.62
C ILE A 1 7.20 5.75 -11.92
N THR A 2 6.73 5.12 -12.99
CA THR A 2 6.55 5.75 -14.30
C THR A 2 5.08 6.03 -14.63
N PHE A 3 4.35 5.01 -15.12
CA PHE A 3 2.97 5.15 -15.58
C PHE A 3 2.07 4.13 -14.87
N ALA A 4 1.04 4.61 -14.22
CA ALA A 4 0.03 3.75 -13.62
C ALA A 4 -0.65 2.87 -14.68
N GLY A 5 -0.76 1.57 -14.42
CA GLY A 5 -1.37 0.60 -15.34
C GLY A 5 -0.53 0.23 -16.57
N ALA A 6 0.67 0.80 -16.73
CA ALA A 6 1.56 0.54 -17.86
C ALA A 6 2.98 0.22 -17.39
N GLY A 7 3.11 -0.62 -16.37
CA GLY A 7 4.42 -1.01 -15.83
C GLY A 7 5.23 -1.85 -16.81
N VAL A 8 6.57 -1.77 -16.66
CA VAL A 8 7.52 -2.68 -17.33
C VAL A 8 8.28 -3.40 -16.23
N GLY A 9 8.29 -4.71 -16.29
CA GLY A 9 9.05 -5.57 -15.40
C GLY A 9 10.27 -6.18 -16.10
N PHE A 10 11.25 -6.55 -15.30
CA PHE A 10 12.43 -7.28 -15.76
C PHE A 10 12.55 -8.57 -14.97
N ILE A 11 12.90 -9.63 -15.65
CA ILE A 11 13.24 -10.89 -15.02
C ILE A 11 14.66 -11.28 -15.44
N ALA A 12 15.48 -11.61 -14.46
CA ALA A 12 16.83 -12.11 -14.66
C ALA A 12 16.98 -13.47 -13.98
N MET A 13 17.53 -14.44 -14.69
CA MET A 13 17.72 -15.78 -14.16
C MET A 13 18.89 -16.47 -14.85
N SER A 14 19.39 -17.57 -14.28
CA SER A 14 20.42 -18.40 -14.90
C SER A 14 19.93 -19.06 -16.19
N GLU A 15 20.85 -19.40 -17.10
CA GLU A 15 20.51 -20.04 -18.37
C GLU A 15 19.68 -21.34 -18.21
N PRO A 16 19.98 -22.26 -17.26
CA PRO A 16 19.12 -23.40 -17.01
C PRO A 16 17.68 -23.04 -16.67
N ASN A 17 17.50 -22.02 -15.82
CA ASN A 17 16.16 -21.54 -15.44
C ASN A 17 15.45 -20.87 -16.63
N GLN A 18 16.17 -20.15 -17.50
CA GLN A 18 15.59 -19.60 -18.72
C GLN A 18 15.04 -20.69 -19.64
N LYS A 19 15.78 -21.78 -19.82
CA LYS A 19 15.33 -22.93 -20.64
C LYS A 19 14.04 -23.55 -20.12
N LEU A 20 13.84 -23.56 -18.81
CA LEU A 20 12.61 -24.05 -18.20
C LEU A 20 11.47 -23.02 -18.28
N PHE A 21 11.77 -21.75 -18.10
CA PHE A 21 10.79 -20.67 -18.04
C PHE A 21 10.23 -20.27 -19.42
N LEU A 22 11.10 -20.16 -20.43
CA LEU A 22 10.74 -19.62 -21.75
C LEU A 22 9.59 -20.37 -22.46
N PRO A 23 9.47 -21.70 -22.41
CA PRO A 23 8.33 -22.40 -23.01
C PRO A 23 6.98 -21.99 -22.41
N PHE A 24 6.92 -21.84 -21.09
CA PHE A 24 5.70 -21.36 -20.40
C PHE A 24 5.42 -19.90 -20.73
N TYR A 25 6.44 -19.05 -20.67
CA TYR A 25 6.31 -17.63 -20.97
C TYR A 25 5.83 -17.39 -22.40
N SER A 26 6.38 -18.08 -23.40
CA SER A 26 5.98 -17.95 -24.80
C SER A 26 4.55 -18.43 -25.05
N SER A 27 4.04 -19.35 -24.25
CA SER A 27 2.64 -19.82 -24.32
C SER A 27 1.67 -18.84 -23.67
N LEU A 28 2.08 -18.16 -22.58
CA LEU A 28 1.26 -17.19 -21.87
C LEU A 28 1.26 -15.80 -22.52
N MET A 29 2.41 -15.41 -23.10
CA MET A 29 2.60 -14.10 -23.70
C MET A 29 3.29 -14.26 -25.07
N ILE A 30 2.57 -13.97 -26.14
CA ILE A 30 3.11 -13.99 -27.51
C ILE A 30 4.26 -12.99 -27.67
N GLY A 31 4.23 -11.92 -26.88
CA GLY A 31 5.32 -10.95 -26.78
C GLY A 31 4.94 -9.79 -25.85
N PRO A 32 5.93 -9.09 -25.31
CA PRO A 32 5.70 -7.93 -24.47
C PRO A 32 5.16 -6.75 -25.30
N ASP A 33 4.39 -5.86 -24.64
CA ASP A 33 3.89 -4.62 -25.26
C ASP A 33 5.05 -3.71 -25.68
N LYS A 34 5.37 -3.74 -26.97
CA LYS A 34 6.47 -2.97 -27.57
C LYS A 34 6.23 -1.46 -27.50
N PHE A 35 4.96 -1.03 -27.59
CA PHE A 35 4.62 0.40 -27.50
C PHE A 35 4.90 0.92 -26.10
N ASN A 36 4.51 0.17 -25.07
CA ASN A 36 4.80 0.51 -23.69
C ASN A 36 6.30 0.53 -23.40
N GLN A 37 7.06 -0.42 -23.94
CA GLN A 37 8.53 -0.41 -23.84
C GLN A 37 9.14 0.82 -24.50
N ALA A 38 8.73 1.15 -25.74
CA ALA A 38 9.21 2.35 -26.44
C ALA A 38 8.88 3.64 -25.69
N LYS A 39 7.70 3.72 -25.07
CA LYS A 39 7.30 4.84 -24.21
C LYS A 39 8.24 4.99 -23.00
N HIS A 40 8.60 3.89 -22.35
CA HIS A 40 9.55 3.90 -21.23
C HIS A 40 10.96 4.29 -21.66
N VAL A 41 11.43 3.80 -22.82
CA VAL A 41 12.73 4.25 -23.37
C VAL A 41 12.74 5.77 -23.58
N LYS A 42 11.70 6.33 -24.17
CA LYS A 42 11.59 7.79 -24.37
C LYS A 42 11.50 8.55 -23.06
N PHE A 43 10.80 8.00 -22.07
CA PHE A 43 10.73 8.57 -20.73
C PHE A 43 12.13 8.65 -20.09
N PHE A 44 12.86 7.54 -20.03
CA PHE A 44 14.18 7.48 -19.43
C PHE A 44 15.26 8.30 -20.18
N GLN A 45 15.09 8.53 -21.49
CA GLN A 45 15.95 9.44 -22.25
C GLN A 45 15.75 10.91 -21.87
N LYS A 46 14.57 11.30 -21.40
CA LYS A 46 14.19 12.68 -21.10
C LYS A 46 14.24 13.04 -19.63
N ILE A 47 14.13 12.06 -18.75
CA ILE A 47 13.94 12.24 -17.32
C ILE A 47 15.09 11.56 -16.57
N ASN A 48 15.74 12.29 -15.69
CA ASN A 48 16.60 11.67 -14.70
C ASN A 48 15.73 10.95 -13.67
N LEU A 49 15.89 9.63 -13.54
CA LEU A 49 15.04 8.81 -12.66
C LEU A 49 15.19 9.20 -11.19
N GLY A 50 16.42 9.54 -10.75
CA GLY A 50 16.68 9.98 -9.37
C GLY A 50 15.92 11.25 -9.01
N ASP A 51 15.93 12.24 -9.91
CA ASP A 51 15.20 13.50 -9.70
C ASP A 51 13.69 13.31 -9.76
N HIS A 52 13.22 12.41 -10.62
CA HIS A 52 11.81 12.02 -10.67
C HIS A 52 11.35 11.36 -9.37
N MET A 53 12.15 10.45 -8.82
CA MET A 53 11.86 9.79 -7.54
C MET A 53 11.88 10.77 -6.37
N LYS A 54 12.80 11.75 -6.36
CA LYS A 54 12.81 12.82 -5.34
C LYS A 54 11.52 13.63 -5.36
N LYS A 55 11.06 14.06 -6.55
CA LYS A 55 9.79 14.78 -6.70
C LYS A 55 8.59 13.95 -6.21
N HIS A 56 8.58 12.65 -6.48
CA HIS A 56 7.57 11.75 -5.90
C HIS A 56 7.64 11.72 -4.38
N ALA A 57 8.83 11.60 -3.82
CA ALA A 57 9.04 11.59 -2.36
C ALA A 57 8.55 12.89 -1.70
N GLU A 58 8.79 14.06 -2.32
CA GLU A 58 8.31 15.35 -1.85
C GLU A 58 6.77 15.42 -1.75
N ILE A 59 6.07 14.75 -2.65
CA ILE A 59 4.59 14.68 -2.63
C ILE A 59 4.09 13.67 -1.59
N ILE A 60 4.77 12.53 -1.46
CA ILE A 60 4.31 11.40 -0.65
C ILE A 60 4.71 11.55 0.82
N LYS A 61 5.94 11.99 1.09
CA LYS A 61 6.47 12.06 2.45
C LYS A 61 5.59 12.86 3.43
N PRO A 62 5.08 14.06 3.10
CA PRO A 62 4.20 14.80 4.03
C PRO A 62 2.94 14.03 4.43
N LYS A 63 2.45 13.15 3.57
CA LYS A 63 1.28 12.30 3.86
C LYS A 63 1.61 11.21 4.88
N PHE A 64 2.78 10.58 4.76
CA PHE A 64 3.27 9.63 5.75
C PHE A 64 3.57 10.29 7.09
N ASP A 65 4.20 11.46 7.07
CA ASP A 65 4.49 12.24 8.28
C ASP A 65 3.19 12.62 9.02
N MET A 66 2.14 12.99 8.29
CA MET A 66 0.83 13.27 8.86
C MET A 66 0.21 12.02 9.51
N VAL A 67 0.20 10.89 8.81
CA VAL A 67 -0.33 9.63 9.35
C VAL A 67 0.44 9.21 10.61
N ASP A 68 1.77 9.27 10.58
CA ASP A 68 2.62 8.93 11.72
C ASP A 68 2.30 9.81 12.94
N ASN A 69 2.16 11.12 12.74
CA ASN A 69 1.80 12.05 13.83
C ASN A 69 0.41 11.78 14.40
N LYS A 70 -0.58 11.49 13.55
CA LYS A 70 -1.93 11.13 13.97
C LYS A 70 -1.94 9.82 14.78
N LEU A 71 -1.24 8.78 14.31
CA LEU A 71 -1.15 7.51 15.01
C LEU A 71 -0.43 7.64 16.36
N LYS A 72 0.62 8.46 16.44
CA LYS A 72 1.29 8.77 17.73
C LYS A 72 0.33 9.39 18.75
N SER A 73 -0.57 10.25 18.31
CA SER A 73 -1.55 10.87 19.21
C SER A 73 -2.58 9.89 19.77
N LEU A 74 -2.83 8.79 19.08
CA LEU A 74 -3.78 7.76 19.51
C LEU A 74 -3.26 6.94 20.71
N GLY A 75 -1.96 6.61 20.74
CA GLY A 75 -1.35 5.80 21.79
C GLY A 75 -1.80 4.33 21.82
N LEU A 76 -2.46 3.84 20.77
CA LEU A 76 -2.95 2.46 20.59
C LEU A 76 -2.37 1.83 19.35
N GLY A 77 -2.12 0.52 19.41
CA GLY A 77 -1.57 -0.25 18.29
C GLY A 77 -0.08 0.02 18.03
N LYS A 78 0.42 -0.59 16.98
CA LYS A 78 1.78 -0.40 16.46
C LYS A 78 1.70 -0.17 14.96
N TRP A 79 2.71 0.43 14.35
CA TRP A 79 2.75 0.58 12.90
C TRP A 79 4.16 0.59 12.36
N THR A 80 4.28 0.24 11.08
CA THR A 80 5.55 0.31 10.38
C THR A 80 5.87 1.76 10.00
N SER A 81 7.16 2.12 10.03
CA SER A 81 7.65 3.42 9.54
C SER A 81 8.49 3.19 8.28
N PRO A 82 7.86 3.06 7.10
CA PRO A 82 8.56 2.74 5.87
C PRO A 82 9.40 3.93 5.38
N LYS A 83 10.60 3.64 4.87
CA LYS A 83 11.47 4.64 4.23
C LYS A 83 11.15 4.88 2.76
N GLY A 84 10.13 4.21 2.23
CA GLY A 84 9.67 4.31 0.85
C GLY A 84 8.45 3.43 0.62
N GLY A 85 7.89 3.49 -0.59
CA GLY A 85 6.67 2.76 -0.93
C GLY A 85 5.40 3.59 -0.74
N TYR A 86 4.24 2.92 -0.74
CA TYR A 86 2.92 3.55 -0.80
C TYR A 86 2.02 3.18 0.37
N PHE A 87 2.47 2.30 1.26
CA PHE A 87 1.66 1.72 2.33
C PHE A 87 2.42 1.71 3.64
N LEU A 88 1.66 1.76 4.72
CA LEU A 88 2.12 1.35 6.04
C LEU A 88 1.17 0.28 6.59
N LEU A 89 1.67 -0.52 7.49
CA LEU A 89 0.91 -1.55 8.18
C LEU A 89 0.65 -1.08 9.62
N PHE A 90 -0.61 -1.05 10.01
CA PHE A 90 -1.04 -0.80 11.37
C PHE A 90 -1.42 -2.14 12.01
N GLU A 91 -0.87 -2.43 13.16
CA GLU A 91 -1.09 -3.63 13.95
C GLU A 91 -1.92 -3.28 15.18
N THR A 92 -3.07 -3.95 15.32
CA THR A 92 -3.98 -3.85 16.47
C THR A 92 -3.78 -5.06 17.40
N ASP A 93 -4.54 -5.12 18.48
CA ASP A 93 -4.73 -6.37 19.23
C ASP A 93 -5.49 -7.40 18.39
N SER A 94 -5.34 -8.68 18.71
CA SER A 94 -5.99 -9.78 17.98
C SER A 94 -7.51 -9.64 17.97
N GLY A 95 -8.13 -9.92 16.82
CA GLY A 95 -9.57 -9.86 16.59
C GLY A 95 -10.13 -8.46 16.35
N MET A 96 -9.29 -7.44 16.20
CA MET A 96 -9.72 -6.05 16.12
C MET A 96 -9.73 -5.47 14.71
N ALA A 97 -8.91 -5.99 13.80
CA ALA A 97 -8.72 -5.36 12.49
C ALA A 97 -10.00 -5.31 11.66
N ARG A 98 -10.73 -6.41 11.57
CA ARG A 98 -12.01 -6.49 10.84
C ARG A 98 -13.07 -5.59 11.44
N LYS A 99 -13.14 -5.54 12.77
CA LYS A 99 -14.07 -4.67 13.49
C LYS A 99 -13.80 -3.19 13.17
N ILE A 100 -12.54 -2.77 13.24
CA ILE A 100 -12.14 -1.39 12.92
C ILE A 100 -12.45 -1.05 11.46
N ILE A 101 -12.14 -1.95 10.52
CA ILE A 101 -12.41 -1.75 9.08
C ILE A 101 -13.92 -1.60 8.83
N ASN A 102 -14.76 -2.42 9.45
CA ASN A 102 -16.21 -2.33 9.30
C ASN A 102 -16.76 -1.01 9.87
N LEU A 103 -16.33 -0.60 11.05
CA LEU A 103 -16.69 0.71 11.62
C LEU A 103 -16.27 1.86 10.71
N ALA A 104 -15.08 1.79 10.12
CA ALA A 104 -14.60 2.79 9.19
C ALA A 104 -15.47 2.86 7.92
N GLU A 105 -15.87 1.71 7.38
CA GLU A 105 -16.75 1.64 6.20
C GLU A 105 -18.14 2.22 6.47
N GLU A 106 -18.73 1.93 7.63
CA GLU A 106 -20.00 2.53 8.08
C GLU A 106 -19.93 4.06 8.15
N LEU A 107 -18.77 4.61 8.49
CA LEU A 107 -18.52 6.06 8.53
C LEU A 107 -18.02 6.63 7.19
N GLY A 108 -18.04 5.84 6.11
CA GLY A 108 -17.65 6.26 4.77
C GLY A 108 -16.15 6.27 4.50
N LEU A 109 -15.32 5.73 5.41
CA LEU A 109 -13.88 5.56 5.20
C LEU A 109 -13.57 4.16 4.67
N LYS A 110 -13.26 4.07 3.38
CA LYS A 110 -12.91 2.80 2.74
C LYS A 110 -11.44 2.46 2.96
N LEU A 111 -11.19 1.40 3.70
CA LEU A 111 -9.87 0.80 3.92
C LEU A 111 -9.65 -0.44 3.03
N THR A 112 -8.42 -0.94 3.03
CA THR A 112 -8.14 -2.25 2.43
C THR A 112 -8.85 -3.34 3.24
N PRO A 113 -9.51 -4.32 2.60
CA PRO A 113 -10.18 -5.41 3.30
C PRO A 113 -9.26 -6.15 4.27
N ALA A 114 -9.81 -6.62 5.40
CA ALA A 114 -9.08 -7.43 6.36
C ALA A 114 -8.51 -8.69 5.69
N GLY A 115 -7.31 -9.08 6.08
CA GLY A 115 -6.62 -10.24 5.50
C GLY A 115 -5.88 -9.95 4.19
N ALA A 116 -6.14 -8.83 3.49
CA ALA A 116 -5.49 -8.53 2.19
C ALA A 116 -3.97 -8.35 2.26
N THR A 117 -3.39 -8.30 3.45
CA THR A 117 -1.93 -8.26 3.69
C THR A 117 -1.31 -9.64 3.80
N HIS A 118 -2.11 -10.69 3.79
CA HIS A 118 -1.68 -12.08 3.97
C HIS A 118 -1.98 -12.92 2.73
N PRO A 119 -1.19 -14.00 2.48
CA PRO A 119 -1.50 -14.98 1.46
C PRO A 119 -2.92 -15.54 1.66
N TYR A 120 -3.63 -15.74 0.56
CA TYR A 120 -5.02 -16.24 0.53
C TYR A 120 -6.05 -15.38 1.29
N GLY A 121 -5.67 -14.17 1.72
CA GLY A 121 -6.57 -13.28 2.45
C GLY A 121 -6.84 -13.69 3.90
N VAL A 122 -6.02 -14.58 4.46
CA VAL A 122 -6.19 -15.12 5.82
C VAL A 122 -5.19 -14.48 6.77
N ASP A 123 -5.69 -13.63 7.67
CA ASP A 123 -5.01 -13.15 8.86
C ASP A 123 -5.61 -13.89 10.07
N GLU A 124 -4.93 -14.91 10.56
CA GLU A 124 -5.44 -15.77 11.63
C GLU A 124 -5.67 -15.00 12.95
N GLU A 125 -4.88 -13.98 13.19
CA GLU A 125 -5.00 -13.15 14.38
C GLU A 125 -5.92 -11.94 14.19
N ASP A 126 -6.35 -11.64 12.95
CA ASP A 126 -7.22 -10.50 12.61
C ASP A 126 -6.72 -9.16 13.21
N LYS A 127 -5.43 -8.84 13.01
CA LYS A 127 -4.80 -7.69 13.65
C LYS A 127 -4.15 -6.68 12.69
N PHE A 128 -4.07 -6.97 11.39
CA PHE A 128 -3.35 -6.13 10.44
C PHE A 128 -4.27 -5.31 9.54
N ILE A 129 -4.02 -4.00 9.54
CA ILE A 129 -4.73 -3.03 8.69
C ILE A 129 -3.71 -2.31 7.80
N ARG A 130 -3.87 -2.39 6.47
CA ARG A 130 -3.06 -1.65 5.53
C ARG A 130 -3.63 -0.25 5.30
N ILE A 131 -2.82 0.76 5.56
CA ILE A 131 -3.14 2.16 5.31
C ILE A 131 -2.38 2.63 4.06
N ALA A 132 -3.11 3.24 3.11
CA ALA A 132 -2.60 3.73 1.83
C ALA A 132 -2.81 5.25 1.70
N PRO A 133 -1.94 6.10 2.26
CA PRO A 133 -2.20 7.54 2.37
C PRO A 133 -1.98 8.32 1.07
N THR A 134 -1.49 7.67 0.01
CA THR A 134 -0.92 8.37 -1.14
C THR A 134 -1.93 8.94 -2.12
N ALA A 135 -3.15 8.40 -2.19
CA ALA A 135 -4.17 8.81 -3.17
C ALA A 135 -4.86 10.14 -2.82
N CYS A 136 -5.14 10.37 -1.53
CA CYS A 136 -5.88 11.54 -1.05
C CYS A 136 -5.01 12.82 -1.04
N SER A 137 -5.64 13.98 -1.09
CA SER A 137 -5.00 15.24 -0.69
C SER A 137 -4.69 15.24 0.81
N LEU A 138 -3.78 16.11 1.27
CA LEU A 138 -3.46 16.23 2.70
C LEU A 138 -4.71 16.58 3.53
N LYS A 139 -5.58 17.44 3.02
CA LYS A 139 -6.83 17.84 3.71
C LYS A 139 -7.84 16.69 3.86
N GLU A 140 -7.96 15.86 2.84
CA GLU A 140 -8.81 14.66 2.90
C GLU A 140 -8.21 13.60 3.80
N LEU A 141 -6.89 13.40 3.71
CA LEU A 141 -6.16 12.45 4.54
C LEU A 141 -6.27 12.81 6.03
N ASP A 142 -6.17 14.09 6.38
CA ASP A 142 -6.33 14.59 7.76
C ASP A 142 -7.67 14.13 8.34
N LYS A 143 -8.77 14.39 7.61
CA LYS A 143 -10.13 13.99 8.02
C LYS A 143 -10.28 12.46 8.06
N ALA A 144 -9.75 11.75 7.05
CA ALA A 144 -9.80 10.30 7.00
C ALA A 144 -9.09 9.65 8.19
N MET A 145 -7.95 10.22 8.59
CA MET A 145 -7.23 9.76 9.78
C MET A 145 -8.00 10.06 11.07
N ASP A 146 -8.69 11.20 11.21
CA ASP A 146 -9.54 11.45 12.37
C ASP A 146 -10.64 10.39 12.51
N VAL A 147 -11.31 10.04 11.41
CA VAL A 147 -12.30 8.96 11.40
C VAL A 147 -11.64 7.62 11.77
N PHE A 148 -10.48 7.31 11.20
CA PHE A 148 -9.76 6.09 11.53
C PHE A 148 -9.42 5.98 13.02
N LEU A 149 -8.88 7.05 13.62
CA LEU A 149 -8.54 7.09 15.05
C LEU A 149 -9.77 6.90 15.93
N CYS A 150 -10.89 7.51 15.58
CA CYS A 150 -12.18 7.30 16.27
C CYS A 150 -12.62 5.84 16.19
N CYS A 151 -12.52 5.19 15.02
CA CYS A 151 -12.88 3.79 14.86
C CYS A 151 -12.00 2.87 15.71
N VAL A 152 -10.69 3.12 15.75
CA VAL A 152 -9.76 2.37 16.60
C VAL A 152 -10.14 2.55 18.08
N GLY A 153 -10.29 3.80 18.55
CA GLY A 153 -10.67 4.08 19.93
C GLY A 153 -11.99 3.40 20.33
N LEU A 154 -13.02 3.52 19.50
CA LEU A 154 -14.33 2.91 19.73
C LEU A 154 -14.25 1.37 19.79
N ALA A 155 -13.48 0.76 18.90
CA ALA A 155 -13.31 -0.69 18.88
C ALA A 155 -12.65 -1.18 20.18
N TYR A 156 -11.63 -0.48 20.67
CA TYR A 156 -10.95 -0.80 21.92
C TYR A 156 -11.85 -0.58 23.15
N GLU A 157 -12.65 0.48 23.20
CA GLU A 157 -13.61 0.69 24.30
C GLU A 157 -14.68 -0.39 24.34
N GLN A 158 -15.22 -0.79 23.20
CA GLN A 158 -16.20 -1.87 23.13
C GLN A 158 -15.60 -3.24 23.50
N ALA A 159 -14.30 -3.46 23.32
CA ALA A 159 -13.64 -4.69 23.72
C ALA A 159 -13.42 -4.79 25.24
N LYS A 160 -13.28 -3.64 25.95
CA LYS A 160 -13.16 -3.59 27.40
C LYS A 160 -14.49 -3.81 28.11
N SER A 161 -15.61 -3.60 27.42
CA SER A 161 -16.96 -3.69 27.98
C SER A 161 -17.57 -5.08 27.88
N ASN A 162 -16.90 -5.99 27.18
CA ASN A 162 -17.28 -7.42 27.03
C ASN A 162 -16.36 -8.30 27.85
#